data_bc5a9d955e9f1a1f951319cdf36a505b
#
_entry.id   bc5a9d955e9f1a1f951319cdf36a505b
#
_cell.length_a   1.000
_cell.length_b   1.000
_cell.length_c   1.000
_cell.angle_alpha   90.00
_cell.angle_beta   90.00
_cell.angle_gamma   90.00
#
_symmetry.space_group_name_H-M   'P 1'
#
loop_
_entity.id
_entity.type
_entity.pdbx_description
1 polymer ?
#
loop_
_entity_poly.entity_id
_entity_poly.type
_entity_poly.pdbx_seq_one_letter_code
_entity_poly.pdbx_strand_id
1 'polypeptide(L)'
;MKKQIHILILSLISTFAFGQTEKESFWNPYIESDRIEIGLKHYDSLNFEKAYRIWTDYQVVELIKITDSTYNGTLTNFVTENKRKNKTEIIYQKIKISNRIVEKLINSLNAENIETLKDCSEIENYPKGFDGKTYVFEIGNGKTRRVYSYWEPENERYQNPEMPEIENVRSILNSINSEFNLWKYFEDFRDRLPKGSYSYGMINMIKT
;
A
#
# COMPACT_ATOMS: atom_id res chain seq x y z
N MET A 1 -11.45 16.39 66.45
CA MET A 1 -10.76 16.85 65.19
C MET A 1 -10.66 15.67 64.24
N LYS A 2 -11.53 15.61 63.23
CA LYS A 2 -11.49 14.56 62.15
C LYS A 2 -10.66 15.12 61.01
N LYS A 3 -9.48 14.51 60.74
CA LYS A 3 -8.69 14.81 59.55
C LYS A 3 -9.35 14.13 58.36
N GLN A 4 -9.88 14.90 57.43
CA GLN A 4 -10.30 14.41 56.12
C GLN A 4 -9.07 14.23 55.23
N ILE A 5 -8.80 13.01 54.84
CA ILE A 5 -7.78 12.66 53.84
C ILE A 5 -8.47 12.79 52.50
N HIS A 6 -8.10 13.81 51.73
CA HIS A 6 -8.51 13.95 50.31
C HIS A 6 -7.57 13.08 49.47
N ILE A 7 -8.09 11.94 49.04
CA ILE A 7 -7.40 11.10 48.03
C ILE A 7 -7.64 11.77 46.69
N LEU A 8 -6.60 12.41 46.19
CA LEU A 8 -6.56 12.92 44.82
C LEU A 8 -6.34 11.74 43.87
N ILE A 9 -7.42 11.21 43.31
CA ILE A 9 -7.32 10.21 42.22
C ILE A 9 -6.92 10.98 40.96
N LEU A 10 -5.61 10.98 40.64
CA LEU A 10 -5.10 11.40 39.36
C LEU A 10 -5.49 10.31 38.35
N SER A 11 -6.61 10.48 37.65
CA SER A 11 -6.94 9.69 36.49
C SER A 11 -5.94 10.03 35.39
N LEU A 12 -4.92 9.20 35.23
CA LEU A 12 -4.12 9.16 34.00
C LEU A 12 -5.05 8.73 32.86
N ILE A 13 -5.67 9.69 32.22
CA ILE A 13 -6.22 9.52 30.89
C ILE A 13 -4.99 9.45 29.98
N SER A 14 -4.52 8.22 29.73
CA SER A 14 -3.62 7.97 28.62
C SER A 14 -4.42 8.21 27.34
N THR A 15 -4.38 9.44 26.87
CA THR A 15 -4.74 9.75 25.48
C THR A 15 -3.72 9.01 24.63
N PHE A 16 -4.11 7.85 24.12
CA PHE A 16 -3.45 7.29 22.96
C PHE A 16 -3.69 8.28 21.81
N ALA A 17 -2.85 9.31 21.74
CA ALA A 17 -2.69 10.06 20.53
C ALA A 17 -2.12 9.05 19.52
N PHE A 18 -2.97 8.52 18.64
CA PHE A 18 -2.53 7.86 17.42
C PHE A 18 -1.87 8.95 16.55
N GLY A 19 -0.61 9.30 16.92
CA GLY A 19 0.21 10.14 16.08
C GLY A 19 0.47 9.36 14.79
N GLN A 20 0.09 9.91 13.66
CA GLN A 20 0.59 9.45 12.37
C GLN A 20 2.11 9.46 12.45
N THR A 21 2.75 8.38 11.99
CA THR A 21 4.21 8.34 11.88
C THR A 21 4.66 9.37 10.82
N GLU A 22 5.91 9.85 10.89
CA GLU A 22 6.46 10.74 9.86
C GLU A 22 6.32 10.15 8.44
N LYS A 23 6.39 8.83 8.32
CA LYS A 23 6.23 8.11 7.06
C LYS A 23 4.80 8.08 6.55
N GLU A 24 3.83 7.90 7.42
CA GLU A 24 2.41 8.05 7.05
C GLU A 24 2.15 9.45 6.55
N SER A 25 2.70 10.47 7.20
CA SER A 25 2.62 11.86 6.76
C SER A 25 3.28 12.07 5.40
N PHE A 26 4.39 11.40 5.10
CA PHE A 26 5.07 11.48 3.81
C PHE A 26 4.27 10.84 2.68
N TRP A 27 3.79 9.61 2.85
CA TRP A 27 3.11 8.86 1.79
C TRP A 27 1.65 9.27 1.57
N ASN A 28 0.96 9.75 2.61
CA ASN A 28 -0.45 10.09 2.53
C ASN A 28 -0.80 11.05 1.37
N PRO A 29 -0.10 12.17 1.13
CA PRO A 29 -0.43 13.07 0.02
C PRO A 29 -0.36 12.39 -1.36
N TYR A 30 0.66 11.53 -1.58
CA TYR A 30 0.82 10.80 -2.83
C TYR A 30 -0.30 9.77 -3.02
N ILE A 31 -0.53 8.93 -2.00
CA ILE A 31 -1.61 7.94 -2.03
C ILE A 31 -2.97 8.60 -2.26
N GLU A 32 -3.26 9.72 -1.59
CA GLU A 32 -4.55 10.41 -1.73
C GLU A 32 -4.74 11.00 -3.13
N SER A 33 -3.71 11.60 -3.71
CA SER A 33 -3.76 12.12 -5.07
C SER A 33 -4.07 11.00 -6.06
N ASP A 34 -3.23 9.96 -6.07
CA ASP A 34 -3.39 8.84 -6.99
C ASP A 34 -4.71 8.10 -6.76
N ARG A 35 -5.09 7.88 -5.50
CA ARG A 35 -6.36 7.25 -5.12
C ARG A 35 -7.56 7.95 -5.74
N ILE A 36 -7.60 9.29 -5.65
CA ILE A 36 -8.70 10.09 -6.22
C ILE A 36 -8.72 9.95 -7.74
N GLU A 37 -7.56 10.11 -8.39
CA GLU A 37 -7.46 10.10 -9.84
C GLU A 37 -7.78 8.74 -10.46
N ILE A 38 -7.40 7.62 -9.80
CA ILE A 38 -7.78 6.27 -10.25
C ILE A 38 -9.14 5.81 -9.69
N GLY A 39 -9.86 6.66 -8.98
CA GLY A 39 -11.22 6.41 -8.49
C GLY A 39 -11.29 5.25 -7.48
N LEU A 40 -10.31 5.10 -6.58
CA LEU A 40 -10.39 4.24 -5.40
C LEU A 40 -11.07 4.99 -4.25
N LYS A 41 -11.94 4.32 -3.52
CA LYS A 41 -12.64 4.91 -2.37
C LYS A 41 -11.69 5.06 -1.18
N HIS A 42 -11.86 6.13 -0.39
CA HIS A 42 -11.20 6.23 0.90
C HIS A 42 -11.69 5.14 1.84
N TYR A 43 -10.82 4.61 2.71
CA TYR A 43 -11.21 3.55 3.64
C TYR A 43 -12.35 3.98 4.57
N ASP A 44 -12.39 5.22 5.03
CA ASP A 44 -13.47 5.75 5.89
C ASP A 44 -14.85 5.73 5.22
N SER A 45 -14.89 5.66 3.89
CA SER A 45 -16.15 5.55 3.13
C SER A 45 -16.57 4.11 2.83
N LEU A 46 -15.81 3.13 3.32
CA LEU A 46 -16.04 1.71 3.11
C LEU A 46 -16.45 1.04 4.41
N ASN A 47 -17.33 0.05 4.32
CA ASN A 47 -17.61 -0.86 5.41
C ASN A 47 -16.84 -2.16 5.16
N PHE A 48 -15.87 -2.50 6.02
CA PHE A 48 -15.02 -3.68 5.89
C PHE A 48 -14.47 -4.12 7.25
N GLU A 49 -14.06 -5.37 7.33
CA GLU A 49 -13.32 -5.92 8.47
C GLU A 49 -11.81 -5.70 8.29
N LYS A 50 -11.30 -5.99 7.10
CA LYS A 50 -9.88 -5.83 6.72
C LYS A 50 -9.76 -5.32 5.30
N ALA A 51 -8.80 -4.44 5.06
CA ALA A 51 -8.48 -3.94 3.74
C ALA A 51 -6.98 -3.74 3.59
N TYR A 52 -6.42 -4.19 2.48
CA TYR A 52 -5.01 -4.04 2.14
C TYR A 52 -4.88 -3.42 0.76
N ARG A 53 -4.05 -2.40 0.64
CA ARG A 53 -3.57 -1.87 -0.63
C ARG A 53 -2.06 -1.94 -0.67
N ILE A 54 -1.55 -2.55 -1.70
CA ILE A 54 -0.11 -2.62 -1.99
C ILE A 54 0.12 -1.77 -3.24
N TRP A 55 0.80 -0.65 -3.05
CA TRP A 55 1.07 0.34 -4.07
C TRP A 55 2.47 0.18 -4.63
N THR A 56 2.59 0.39 -5.92
CA THR A 56 3.84 0.68 -6.64
C THR A 56 3.64 1.98 -7.41
N ASP A 57 4.67 2.44 -8.13
CA ASP A 57 4.60 3.67 -8.93
C ASP A 57 3.60 3.62 -10.10
N TYR A 58 3.05 2.45 -10.42
CA TYR A 58 2.20 2.24 -11.60
C TYR A 58 1.09 1.19 -11.41
N GLN A 59 1.00 0.61 -10.22
CA GLN A 59 -0.03 -0.39 -9.88
C GLN A 59 -0.47 -0.28 -8.43
N VAL A 60 -1.72 -0.66 -8.19
CA VAL A 60 -2.21 -0.96 -6.84
C VAL A 60 -3.03 -2.23 -6.84
N VAL A 61 -2.71 -3.12 -5.90
CA VAL A 61 -3.53 -4.29 -5.58
C VAL A 61 -4.36 -3.94 -4.35
N GLU A 62 -5.69 -3.93 -4.50
CA GLU A 62 -6.63 -3.72 -3.41
C GLU A 62 -7.32 -5.04 -3.06
N LEU A 63 -7.31 -5.41 -1.79
CA LEU A 63 -7.95 -6.61 -1.24
C LEU A 63 -8.80 -6.20 -0.03
N ILE A 64 -10.09 -6.53 -0.05
CA ILE A 64 -11.04 -6.13 1.00
C ILE A 64 -11.81 -7.36 1.48
N LYS A 65 -11.77 -7.61 2.78
CA LYS A 65 -12.69 -8.50 3.49
C LYS A 65 -13.83 -7.67 4.06
N ILE A 66 -15.04 -7.86 3.56
CA ILE A 66 -16.23 -7.12 4.00
C ILE A 66 -16.89 -7.85 5.18
N THR A 67 -17.02 -9.17 5.07
CA THR A 67 -17.49 -10.07 6.12
C THR A 67 -16.74 -11.39 6.02
N ASP A 68 -16.99 -12.35 6.91
CA ASP A 68 -16.33 -13.67 6.89
C ASP A 68 -16.49 -14.44 5.57
N SER A 69 -17.51 -14.13 4.79
CA SER A 69 -17.79 -14.80 3.50
C SER A 69 -17.79 -13.87 2.29
N THR A 70 -17.55 -12.59 2.48
CA THR A 70 -17.66 -11.58 1.41
C THR A 70 -16.36 -10.83 1.22
N TYR A 71 -15.80 -10.98 0.03
CA TYR A 71 -14.53 -10.40 -0.36
C TYR A 71 -14.68 -9.56 -1.62
N ASN A 72 -13.85 -8.56 -1.77
CA ASN A 72 -13.71 -7.76 -2.98
C ASN A 72 -12.24 -7.46 -3.24
N GLY A 73 -11.86 -7.36 -4.50
CA GLY A 73 -10.48 -7.02 -4.85
C GLY A 73 -10.35 -6.50 -6.26
N THR A 74 -9.34 -5.67 -6.44
CA THR A 74 -9.05 -5.00 -7.71
C THR A 74 -7.54 -4.86 -7.89
N LEU A 75 -7.04 -5.21 -9.07
CA LEU A 75 -5.74 -4.78 -9.56
C LEU A 75 -5.98 -3.56 -10.45
N THR A 76 -5.35 -2.44 -10.13
CA THR A 76 -5.41 -1.22 -10.95
C THR A 76 -4.03 -0.92 -11.51
N ASN A 77 -3.90 -0.89 -12.83
CA ASN A 77 -2.74 -0.37 -13.55
C ASN A 77 -2.97 1.10 -13.87
N PHE A 78 -1.95 1.94 -13.78
CA PHE A 78 -2.07 3.35 -14.14
C PHE A 78 -0.77 3.93 -14.66
N VAL A 79 -0.88 4.97 -15.47
CA VAL A 79 0.23 5.79 -15.98
C VAL A 79 -0.22 7.23 -16.05
N THR A 80 0.72 8.16 -16.01
CA THR A 80 0.46 9.58 -16.26
C THR A 80 0.65 9.88 -17.75
N GLU A 81 -0.37 10.35 -18.43
CA GLU A 81 -0.27 10.91 -19.77
C GLU A 81 0.21 12.36 -19.71
N ASN A 82 1.30 12.66 -20.42
CA ASN A 82 1.85 14.01 -20.52
C ASN A 82 1.25 14.74 -21.73
N LYS A 83 0.33 15.67 -21.49
CA LYS A 83 -0.37 16.45 -22.53
C LYS A 83 0.35 17.77 -22.84
N ARG A 84 -0.08 18.43 -23.91
CA ARG A 84 0.42 19.75 -24.27
C ARG A 84 0.18 20.77 -23.15
N LYS A 85 1.02 21.78 -23.04
CA LYS A 85 0.96 22.86 -22.03
C LYS A 85 1.14 22.36 -20.58
N ASN A 86 2.00 21.36 -20.37
CA ASN A 86 2.32 20.78 -19.06
C ASN A 86 1.08 20.27 -18.30
N LYS A 87 0.05 19.88 -19.00
CA LYS A 87 -1.09 19.18 -18.39
C LYS A 87 -0.79 17.70 -18.30
N THR A 88 -1.21 17.10 -17.20
CA THR A 88 -1.12 15.64 -16.99
C THR A 88 -2.50 15.06 -16.72
N GLU A 89 -2.68 13.80 -17.04
CA GLU A 89 -3.90 13.04 -16.75
C GLU A 89 -3.52 11.60 -16.43
N ILE A 90 -4.11 11.00 -15.39
CA ILE A 90 -3.89 9.59 -15.11
C ILE A 90 -4.81 8.74 -15.99
N ILE A 91 -4.20 7.84 -16.77
CA ILE A 91 -4.89 6.79 -17.50
C ILE A 91 -4.78 5.51 -16.69
N TYR A 92 -5.89 4.85 -16.40
CA TYR A 92 -5.89 3.64 -15.59
C TYR A 92 -6.80 2.54 -16.14
N GLN A 93 -6.51 1.31 -15.71
CA GLN A 93 -7.31 0.11 -15.97
C GLN A 93 -7.57 -0.62 -14.67
N LYS A 94 -8.82 -0.94 -14.38
CA LYS A 94 -9.22 -1.79 -13.24
C LYS A 94 -9.53 -3.20 -13.70
N ILE A 95 -8.96 -4.17 -13.00
CA ILE A 95 -9.16 -5.61 -13.21
C ILE A 95 -9.73 -6.20 -11.92
N LYS A 96 -10.92 -6.74 -11.98
CA LYS A 96 -11.57 -7.37 -10.82
C LYS A 96 -10.87 -8.67 -10.46
N ILE A 97 -10.54 -8.84 -9.19
CA ILE A 97 -9.99 -10.09 -8.63
C ILE A 97 -11.16 -10.93 -8.13
N SER A 98 -11.14 -12.23 -8.38
CA SER A 98 -12.20 -13.13 -7.90
C SER A 98 -12.18 -13.25 -6.36
N ASN A 99 -13.34 -13.36 -5.75
CA ASN A 99 -13.47 -13.44 -4.30
C ASN A 99 -12.61 -14.56 -3.67
N ARG A 100 -12.52 -15.70 -4.35
CA ARG A 100 -11.68 -16.84 -3.92
C ARG A 100 -10.18 -16.46 -3.87
N ILE A 101 -9.70 -15.72 -4.85
CA ILE A 101 -8.30 -15.26 -4.87
C ILE A 101 -8.06 -14.21 -3.78
N VAL A 102 -9.01 -13.28 -3.60
CA VAL A 102 -8.92 -12.27 -2.52
C VAL A 102 -8.85 -12.93 -1.16
N GLU A 103 -9.72 -13.88 -0.88
CA GLU A 103 -9.71 -14.66 0.37
C GLU A 103 -8.38 -15.36 0.59
N LYS A 104 -7.90 -16.11 -0.42
CA LYS A 104 -6.61 -16.79 -0.37
C LYS A 104 -5.47 -15.82 -0.07
N LEU A 105 -5.41 -14.67 -0.77
CA LEU A 105 -4.37 -13.67 -0.56
C LEU A 105 -4.45 -13.04 0.83
N ILE A 106 -5.62 -12.62 1.30
CA ILE A 106 -5.77 -12.05 2.64
C ILE A 106 -5.24 -13.02 3.70
N ASN A 107 -5.54 -14.31 3.58
CA ASN A 107 -5.04 -15.34 4.51
C ASN A 107 -3.51 -15.48 4.43
N SER A 108 -2.94 -15.54 3.23
CA SER A 108 -1.48 -15.62 3.04
C SER A 108 -0.77 -14.38 3.58
N LEU A 109 -1.27 -13.18 3.27
CA LEU A 109 -0.68 -11.92 3.71
C LEU A 109 -0.73 -11.75 5.24
N ASN A 110 -1.78 -12.23 5.88
CA ASN A 110 -1.87 -12.28 7.35
C ASN A 110 -0.83 -13.21 7.96
N ALA A 111 -0.59 -14.38 7.36
CA ALA A 111 0.44 -15.31 7.82
C ALA A 111 1.85 -14.69 7.76
N GLU A 112 2.07 -13.77 6.83
CA GLU A 112 3.32 -13.00 6.67
C GLU A 112 3.31 -11.67 7.45
N ASN A 113 2.46 -11.53 8.45
CA ASN A 113 2.41 -10.40 9.37
C ASN A 113 2.17 -9.02 8.73
N ILE A 114 1.48 -8.93 7.60
CA ILE A 114 1.24 -7.67 6.87
C ILE A 114 0.68 -6.54 7.76
N GLU A 115 -0.10 -6.88 8.79
CA GLU A 115 -0.72 -5.91 9.69
C GLU A 115 0.25 -5.31 10.72
N THR A 116 1.38 -5.98 10.99
CA THR A 116 2.30 -5.64 12.10
C THR A 116 3.72 -5.33 11.65
N LEU A 117 4.04 -5.51 10.38
CA LEU A 117 5.36 -5.18 9.83
C LEU A 117 5.72 -3.72 10.13
N LYS A 118 6.95 -3.48 10.52
CA LYS A 118 7.48 -2.13 10.74
C LYS A 118 7.68 -1.41 9.40
N ASP A 119 7.64 -0.08 9.41
CA ASP A 119 8.16 0.68 8.27
C ASP A 119 9.67 0.45 8.13
N CYS A 120 10.18 0.41 6.90
CA CYS A 120 11.61 0.20 6.66
C CYS A 120 12.52 1.23 7.35
N SER A 121 12.01 2.42 7.68
CA SER A 121 12.76 3.44 8.42
C SER A 121 12.91 3.14 9.91
N GLU A 122 12.10 2.23 10.45
CA GLU A 122 12.14 1.76 11.84
C GLU A 122 13.05 0.53 12.01
N ILE A 123 13.56 -0.02 10.91
CA ILE A 123 14.43 -1.20 10.91
C ILE A 123 15.89 -0.73 10.94
N GLU A 124 16.61 -1.20 11.94
CA GLU A 124 18.03 -0.89 12.09
C GLU A 124 18.84 -1.39 10.88
N ASN A 125 19.71 -0.53 10.35
CA ASN A 125 20.55 -0.82 9.19
C ASN A 125 19.81 -1.16 7.89
N TYR A 126 18.52 -0.82 7.78
CA TYR A 126 17.82 -0.96 6.51
C TYR A 126 18.43 -0.03 5.46
N PRO A 127 18.84 -0.54 4.30
CA PRO A 127 19.44 0.28 3.24
C PRO A 127 18.45 1.32 2.72
N LYS A 128 18.94 2.53 2.44
CA LYS A 128 18.17 3.62 1.86
C LYS A 128 18.79 4.02 0.53
N GLY A 129 17.95 4.29 -0.47
CA GLY A 129 18.38 4.76 -1.78
C GLY A 129 17.44 5.83 -2.30
N PHE A 130 17.90 6.55 -3.34
CA PHE A 130 17.09 7.57 -4.01
C PHE A 130 16.37 7.02 -5.24
N ASP A 131 17.00 6.05 -5.91
CA ASP A 131 16.49 5.40 -7.10
C ASP A 131 16.04 3.98 -6.75
N GLY A 132 15.01 3.48 -7.44
CA GLY A 132 14.54 2.13 -7.24
C GLY A 132 13.05 2.06 -6.94
N LYS A 133 12.55 0.84 -6.75
CA LYS A 133 11.14 0.56 -6.55
C LYS A 133 10.78 0.58 -5.07
N THR A 134 9.81 1.39 -4.72
CA THR A 134 9.23 1.39 -3.37
C THR A 134 7.85 0.76 -3.38
N TYR A 135 7.62 -0.17 -2.47
CA TYR A 135 6.30 -0.68 -2.18
C TYR A 135 5.72 0.07 -0.99
N VAL A 136 4.51 0.59 -1.13
CA VAL A 136 3.78 1.23 -0.04
C VAL A 136 2.59 0.36 0.32
N PHE A 137 2.48 0.04 1.60
CA PHE A 137 1.43 -0.80 2.16
C PHE A 137 0.46 0.08 2.94
N GLU A 138 -0.79 0.07 2.56
CA GLU A 138 -1.88 0.75 3.26
C GLU A 138 -2.81 -0.30 3.85
N ILE A 139 -2.89 -0.34 5.17
CA ILE A 139 -3.62 -1.36 5.93
C ILE A 139 -4.79 -0.72 6.66
N GLY A 140 -5.98 -1.27 6.47
CA GLY A 140 -7.19 -0.88 7.20
C GLY A 140 -7.80 -2.06 7.95
N ASN A 141 -8.28 -1.84 9.18
CA ASN A 141 -8.96 -2.84 9.99
C ASN A 141 -10.32 -2.35 10.53
N GLY A 142 -11.04 -1.59 9.73
CA GLY A 142 -12.37 -1.05 10.05
C GLY A 142 -12.36 0.15 11.01
N LYS A 143 -11.32 0.39 11.80
CA LYS A 143 -11.22 1.49 12.76
C LYS A 143 -9.93 2.29 12.64
N THR A 144 -8.87 1.67 12.19
CA THR A 144 -7.55 2.26 12.10
C THR A 144 -7.01 2.07 10.69
N ARG A 145 -6.22 3.03 10.26
CA ARG A 145 -5.44 2.97 9.03
C ARG A 145 -3.98 3.07 9.39
N ARG A 146 -3.15 2.32 8.71
CA ARG A 146 -1.70 2.32 8.87
C ARG A 146 -1.06 2.31 7.49
N VAL A 147 0.02 3.07 7.33
CA VAL A 147 0.83 3.12 6.11
C VAL A 147 2.29 2.87 6.47
N TYR A 148 2.96 2.03 5.71
CA TYR A 148 4.39 1.76 5.81
C TYR A 148 4.97 1.41 4.44
N SER A 149 6.27 1.42 4.31
CA SER A 149 6.94 1.24 3.02
C SER A 149 8.20 0.39 3.10
N TYR A 150 8.59 -0.18 1.95
CA TYR A 150 9.85 -0.89 1.77
C TYR A 150 10.47 -0.51 0.44
N TRP A 151 11.69 0.02 0.49
CA TRP A 151 12.50 0.33 -0.69
C TRP A 151 13.26 -0.89 -1.16
N GLU A 152 13.12 -1.27 -2.44
CA GLU A 152 13.84 -2.37 -3.09
C GLU A 152 13.86 -3.71 -2.31
N PRO A 153 12.74 -4.17 -1.70
CA PRO A 153 12.77 -5.37 -0.86
C PRO A 153 13.16 -6.65 -1.61
N GLU A 154 12.88 -6.71 -2.92
CA GLU A 154 13.18 -7.86 -3.77
C GLU A 154 14.64 -7.88 -4.26
N ASN A 155 15.38 -6.80 -4.11
CA ASN A 155 16.71 -6.65 -4.66
C ASN A 155 17.78 -7.19 -3.70
N GLU A 156 18.31 -8.39 -4.00
CA GLU A 156 19.33 -9.05 -3.18
C GLU A 156 20.66 -8.29 -3.06
N ARG A 157 20.93 -7.36 -3.99
CA ARG A 157 22.15 -6.53 -3.93
C ARG A 157 22.06 -5.51 -2.79
N TYR A 158 20.86 -5.04 -2.48
CA TYR A 158 20.65 -3.98 -1.49
C TYR A 158 20.12 -4.51 -0.17
N GLN A 159 19.40 -5.62 -0.18
CA GLN A 159 18.67 -6.10 0.98
C GLN A 159 19.32 -7.37 1.57
N ASN A 160 19.41 -7.43 2.89
CA ASN A 160 19.81 -8.64 3.58
C ASN A 160 18.63 -9.63 3.63
N PRO A 161 18.72 -10.80 2.94
CA PRO A 161 17.64 -11.79 2.93
C PRO A 161 17.42 -12.46 4.30
N GLU A 162 18.35 -12.36 5.23
CA GLU A 162 18.22 -12.93 6.59
C GLU A 162 17.42 -12.04 7.55
N MET A 163 17.01 -10.82 7.11
CA MET A 163 16.14 -9.96 7.89
C MET A 163 14.70 -10.49 7.86
N PRO A 164 14.06 -10.80 9.00
CA PRO A 164 12.70 -11.35 9.02
C PRO A 164 11.68 -10.46 8.33
N GLU A 165 11.81 -9.14 8.44
CA GLU A 165 10.93 -8.19 7.80
C GLU A 165 11.06 -8.25 6.26
N ILE A 166 12.27 -8.45 5.73
CA ILE A 166 12.52 -8.61 4.30
C ILE A 166 11.96 -9.94 3.81
N GLU A 167 12.16 -11.02 4.55
CA GLU A 167 11.59 -12.33 4.23
C GLU A 167 10.05 -12.25 4.15
N ASN A 168 9.40 -11.66 5.15
CA ASN A 168 7.95 -11.48 5.17
C ASN A 168 7.46 -10.64 3.99
N VAL A 169 8.09 -9.51 3.70
CA VAL A 169 7.71 -8.66 2.55
C VAL A 169 7.88 -9.39 1.24
N ARG A 170 8.97 -10.13 1.04
CA ARG A 170 9.19 -10.97 -0.16
C ARG A 170 8.12 -12.05 -0.28
N SER A 171 7.76 -12.71 0.81
CA SER A 171 6.69 -13.71 0.84
C SER A 171 5.33 -13.11 0.48
N ILE A 172 5.03 -11.91 0.99
CA ILE A 172 3.83 -11.14 0.60
C ILE A 172 3.82 -10.87 -0.91
N LEU A 173 4.89 -10.32 -1.45
CA LEU A 173 4.99 -9.99 -2.88
C LEU A 173 4.94 -11.24 -3.76
N ASN A 174 5.60 -12.32 -3.36
CA ASN A 174 5.56 -13.61 -4.04
C ASN A 174 4.15 -14.21 -4.03
N SER A 175 3.42 -14.12 -2.91
CA SER A 175 2.04 -14.58 -2.81
C SER A 175 1.14 -13.86 -3.83
N ILE A 176 1.30 -12.54 -3.97
CA ILE A 176 0.56 -11.75 -4.96
C ILE A 176 0.98 -12.12 -6.38
N ASN A 177 2.29 -12.19 -6.66
CA ASN A 177 2.80 -12.50 -7.99
C ASN A 177 2.49 -13.94 -8.44
N SER A 178 2.27 -14.87 -7.51
CA SER A 178 1.85 -16.24 -7.83
C SER A 178 0.41 -16.33 -8.36
N GLU A 179 -0.45 -15.39 -7.96
CA GLU A 179 -1.83 -15.31 -8.43
C GLU A 179 -1.97 -14.44 -9.69
N PHE A 180 -1.15 -13.40 -9.78
CA PHE A 180 -1.10 -12.54 -10.97
C PHE A 180 0.35 -12.23 -11.29
N ASN A 181 0.77 -12.40 -12.49
CA ASN A 181 2.02 -11.82 -12.96
C ASN A 181 1.80 -10.29 -13.10
N LEU A 182 2.06 -9.52 -12.02
CA LEU A 182 1.79 -8.09 -11.96
C LEU A 182 2.44 -7.33 -13.12
N TRP A 183 3.69 -7.68 -13.45
CA TRP A 183 4.40 -7.05 -14.57
C TRP A 183 3.71 -7.34 -15.91
N LYS A 184 3.28 -8.57 -16.14
CA LYS A 184 2.57 -8.93 -17.38
C LYS A 184 1.25 -8.18 -17.53
N TYR A 185 0.49 -8.03 -16.46
CA TYR A 185 -0.74 -7.23 -16.47
C TYR A 185 -0.47 -5.76 -16.77
N PHE A 186 0.62 -5.20 -16.24
CA PHE A 186 1.02 -3.84 -16.54
C PHE A 186 1.51 -3.69 -18.00
N GLU A 187 2.33 -4.61 -18.50
CA GLU A 187 2.77 -4.62 -19.91
C GLU A 187 1.58 -4.65 -20.86
N ASP A 188 0.62 -5.54 -20.63
CA ASP A 188 -0.57 -5.67 -21.47
C ASP A 188 -1.44 -4.39 -21.44
N PHE A 189 -1.49 -3.68 -20.34
CA PHE A 189 -2.14 -2.38 -20.23
C PHE A 189 -1.34 -1.31 -21.00
N ARG A 190 -0.05 -1.18 -20.70
CA ARG A 190 0.87 -0.23 -21.32
C ARG A 190 0.87 -0.36 -22.85
N ASP A 191 0.91 -1.60 -23.33
CA ASP A 191 1.00 -1.87 -24.76
C ASP A 191 -0.29 -1.54 -25.52
N ARG A 192 -1.42 -1.42 -24.84
CA ARG A 192 -2.70 -0.97 -25.41
C ARG A 192 -2.95 0.53 -25.33
N LEU A 193 -2.07 1.28 -24.68
CA LEU A 193 -2.19 2.74 -24.64
C LEU A 193 -2.17 3.33 -26.06
N PRO A 194 -2.92 4.39 -26.35
CA PRO A 194 -2.86 5.09 -27.63
C PRO A 194 -1.50 5.75 -27.84
N LYS A 195 -1.28 6.30 -29.04
CA LYS A 195 -0.11 7.12 -29.32
C LYS A 195 -0.07 8.33 -28.39
N GLY A 196 1.08 8.58 -27.75
CA GLY A 196 1.19 9.62 -26.75
C GLY A 196 2.50 9.59 -25.97
N SER A 197 2.63 10.52 -25.03
CA SER A 197 3.75 10.59 -24.09
C SER A 197 3.25 10.22 -22.70
N TYR A 198 3.89 9.25 -22.06
CA TYR A 198 3.46 8.69 -20.79
C TYR A 198 4.64 8.63 -19.80
N SER A 199 4.34 8.67 -18.51
CA SER A 199 5.31 8.39 -17.46
C SER A 199 4.71 7.44 -16.41
N TYR A 200 5.57 6.58 -15.85
CA TYR A 200 5.27 5.69 -14.73
C TYR A 200 6.54 5.44 -13.93
N GLY A 201 6.50 5.67 -12.64
CA GLY A 201 7.70 5.77 -11.82
C GLY A 201 8.67 6.79 -12.42
N MET A 202 9.92 6.40 -12.58
CA MET A 202 10.96 7.24 -13.20
C MET A 202 11.10 7.06 -14.73
N ILE A 203 10.21 6.29 -15.35
CA ILE A 203 10.27 5.99 -16.77
C ILE A 203 9.39 6.96 -17.56
N ASN A 204 9.97 7.56 -18.61
CA ASN A 204 9.24 8.30 -19.62
C ASN A 204 9.19 7.48 -20.91
N MET A 205 8.01 7.36 -21.50
CA MET A 205 7.73 6.54 -22.69
C MET A 205 7.02 7.39 -23.75
N ILE A 206 7.48 7.27 -25.00
CA ILE A 206 6.78 7.84 -26.16
C ILE A 206 6.24 6.65 -26.96
N LYS A 207 4.94 6.65 -27.18
CA LYS A 207 4.26 5.65 -28.01
C LYS A 207 3.92 6.28 -29.36
N THR A 208 4.51 5.75 -30.43
CA THR A 208 4.40 6.23 -31.84
C THR A 208 3.40 5.42 -32.65
#